data_3e44a6f0344513f85cbe072b3eefeb98
#
_entry.id   3e44a6f0344513f85cbe072b3eefeb98
#
_cell.length_a   1.000
_cell.length_b   1.000
_cell.length_c   1.000
_cell.angle_alpha   90.00
_cell.angle_beta   90.00
_cell.angle_gamma   90.00
#
_symmetry.space_group_name_H-M   'P 1'
#
loop_
_entity.id
_entity.type
_entity.pdbx_description
1 polymer ?
#
loop_
_entity_poly.entity_id
_entity_poly.type
_entity_poly.pdbx_seq_one_letter_code
_entity_poly.pdbx_strand_id
1 'polypeptide(L)'
;MEKYSDNFEENVKYFGIKKKTSEKVREQVKVLYYNSKEDFAIKLLTKSNDEVIISRGNKANTFGEIYAEIKENNENFKGSKNIEEDEIVKIPNIDFKLKKEFNEIEAKPFLFASGEEYVIEKAVQTIEFSLDEKGGRVKSE
;
A
#
# COMPACT_ATOMS: atom_id res chain seq x y z
N MET A 1 1.48 15.34 -3.94
CA MET A 1 2.23 15.40 -2.67
C MET A 1 3.61 16.01 -2.91
N GLU A 2 4.26 16.49 -1.88
CA GLU A 2 5.58 17.12 -1.98
C GLU A 2 6.70 16.12 -1.77
N LYS A 3 7.85 16.34 -2.43
CA LYS A 3 9.07 15.58 -2.17
C LYS A 3 9.76 16.07 -0.90
N TYR A 4 10.27 15.14 -0.12
CA TYR A 4 11.17 15.45 0.97
C TYR A 4 12.62 15.28 0.50
N SER A 5 13.42 16.31 0.71
CA SER A 5 14.87 16.30 0.50
C SER A 5 15.58 16.35 1.85
N ASP A 6 15.36 15.39 2.73
CA ASP A 6 16.06 15.36 4.00
C ASP A 6 17.14 14.29 3.98
N ASN A 7 18.35 14.72 4.37
CA ASN A 7 19.58 13.93 4.55
C ASN A 7 19.47 12.93 5.72
N PHE A 8 18.50 12.02 5.66
CA PHE A 8 18.51 10.88 6.54
C PHE A 8 18.79 9.63 5.72
N GLU A 9 20.00 9.08 5.91
CA GLU A 9 20.55 7.92 5.21
C GLU A 9 20.46 8.05 3.68
N GLU A 10 21.55 8.21 3.02
CA GLU A 10 21.77 8.62 1.62
C GLU A 10 20.98 7.91 0.52
N ASN A 11 20.04 7.02 0.85
CA ASN A 11 19.36 6.17 -0.14
C ASN A 11 17.82 6.12 -0.05
N VAL A 12 17.16 6.75 0.92
CA VAL A 12 15.70 6.69 1.03
C VAL A 12 15.06 8.00 0.61
N LYS A 13 14.30 7.97 -0.47
CA LYS A 13 13.46 9.10 -0.90
C LYS A 13 12.12 9.04 -0.19
N TYR A 14 11.58 10.19 0.17
CA TYR A 14 10.29 10.32 0.84
C TYR A 14 9.39 11.31 0.09
N PHE A 15 8.09 11.12 0.23
CA PHE A 15 7.07 12.07 -0.19
C PHE A 15 6.02 12.24 0.92
N GLY A 16 5.14 13.23 0.81
CA GLY A 16 4.06 13.43 1.79
C GLY A 16 3.66 14.89 1.99
N ILE A 17 3.35 15.24 3.22
CA ILE A 17 2.82 16.55 3.62
C ILE A 17 3.82 17.19 4.59
N LYS A 18 4.19 18.45 4.32
CA LYS A 18 5.01 19.29 5.19
C LYS A 18 4.12 20.31 5.93
N LYS A 19 4.66 20.91 6.98
CA LYS A 19 4.00 22.05 7.63
C LYS A 19 3.68 23.14 6.62
N LYS A 20 2.53 23.77 6.76
CA LYS A 20 2.01 24.83 5.88
C LYS A 20 1.76 24.39 4.43
N THR A 21 1.70 23.10 4.16
CA THR A 21 1.23 22.59 2.87
C THR A 21 -0.23 23.04 2.64
N SER A 22 -0.57 23.38 1.40
CA SER A 22 -1.92 23.84 1.06
C SER A 22 -3.00 22.82 1.43
N GLU A 23 -4.18 23.30 1.81
CA GLU A 23 -5.33 22.49 2.19
C GLU A 23 -5.66 21.43 1.12
N LYS A 24 -5.68 21.85 -0.15
CA LYS A 24 -5.93 20.95 -1.29
C LYS A 24 -4.99 19.74 -1.34
N VAL A 25 -3.75 19.87 -0.89
CA VAL A 25 -2.79 18.76 -0.84
C VAL A 25 -3.01 17.95 0.43
N ARG A 26 -3.32 18.60 1.56
CA ARG A 26 -3.65 17.89 2.80
C ARG A 26 -4.88 17.01 2.66
N GLU A 27 -5.89 17.46 1.92
CA GLU A 27 -7.11 16.68 1.65
C GLU A 27 -6.87 15.36 0.92
N GLN A 28 -5.72 15.20 0.26
CA GLN A 28 -5.34 13.93 -0.40
C GLN A 28 -5.00 12.81 0.61
N VAL A 29 -4.83 13.16 1.88
CA VAL A 29 -4.55 12.19 2.94
C VAL A 29 -5.67 12.26 3.98
N LYS A 30 -6.24 11.11 4.29
CA LYS A 30 -7.23 10.98 5.38
C LYS A 30 -6.67 10.10 6.48
N VAL A 31 -6.84 10.55 7.72
CA VAL A 31 -6.51 9.75 8.89
C VAL A 31 -7.65 8.77 9.14
N LEU A 32 -7.38 7.49 9.08
CA LEU A 32 -8.35 6.46 9.47
C LEU A 32 -8.38 6.35 10.99
N TYR A 33 -7.21 6.19 11.60
CA TYR A 33 -7.01 6.31 13.04
C TYR A 33 -5.57 6.69 13.37
N TYR A 34 -5.35 7.25 14.54
CA TYR A 34 -4.03 7.57 15.07
C TYR A 34 -4.02 7.40 16.59
N ASN A 35 -3.35 6.39 17.08
CA ASN A 35 -3.12 6.13 18.50
C ASN A 35 -1.73 6.59 18.93
N SER A 36 -0.73 6.37 18.08
CA SER A 36 0.66 6.78 18.32
C SER A 36 1.46 6.75 17.00
N LYS A 37 2.74 7.16 17.05
CA LYS A 37 3.68 7.04 15.91
C LYS A 37 3.88 5.59 15.43
N GLU A 38 3.64 4.63 16.31
CA GLU A 38 3.82 3.20 16.05
C GLU A 38 2.50 2.48 15.74
N ASP A 39 1.35 3.18 15.87
CA ASP A 39 0.02 2.61 15.69
C ASP A 39 -0.92 3.62 15.05
N PHE A 40 -1.08 3.53 13.74
CA PHE A 40 -1.92 4.42 12.95
C PHE A 40 -2.29 3.80 11.60
N ALA A 41 -3.31 4.36 10.96
CA ALA A 41 -3.58 4.14 9.54
C ALA A 41 -4.03 5.43 8.85
N ILE A 42 -3.52 5.65 7.66
CA ILE A 42 -3.88 6.74 6.76
C ILE A 42 -4.33 6.20 5.42
N LYS A 43 -5.17 6.94 4.74
CA LYS A 43 -5.63 6.67 3.40
C LYS A 43 -5.17 7.77 2.45
N LEU A 44 -4.52 7.39 1.37
CA LEU A 44 -4.15 8.27 0.26
C LEU A 44 -5.22 8.20 -0.81
N LEU A 45 -5.72 9.36 -1.23
CA LEU A 45 -6.67 9.48 -2.32
C LEU A 45 -5.92 9.67 -3.63
N THR A 46 -6.20 8.82 -4.61
CA THR A 46 -5.59 8.91 -5.94
C THR A 46 -6.53 9.60 -6.94
N LYS A 47 -5.99 10.03 -8.08
CA LYS A 47 -6.79 10.66 -9.16
C LYS A 47 -7.73 9.66 -9.85
N SER A 48 -7.43 8.37 -9.79
CA SER A 48 -8.22 7.29 -10.39
C SER A 48 -9.31 6.75 -9.46
N ASN A 49 -9.53 7.38 -8.31
CA ASN A 49 -10.40 6.91 -7.23
C ASN A 49 -9.97 5.59 -6.57
N ASP A 50 -8.76 5.13 -6.84
CA ASP A 50 -8.18 4.04 -6.06
C ASP A 50 -7.79 4.55 -4.67
N GLU A 51 -7.83 3.66 -3.69
CA GLU A 51 -7.46 3.98 -2.32
C GLU A 51 -6.19 3.20 -1.94
N VAL A 52 -5.19 3.90 -1.43
CA VAL A 52 -3.99 3.28 -0.87
C VAL A 52 -4.04 3.49 0.64
N ILE A 53 -4.12 2.41 1.40
CA ILE A 53 -4.08 2.45 2.86
C ILE A 53 -2.67 2.10 3.32
N ILE A 54 -2.10 2.96 4.15
CA ILE A 54 -0.81 2.76 4.81
C ILE A 54 -1.10 2.65 6.30
N SER A 55 -0.70 1.54 6.90
CA SER A 55 -0.88 1.30 8.33
C SER A 55 0.40 0.82 9.00
N ARG A 56 0.50 1.06 10.28
CA ARG A 56 1.56 0.60 11.17
C ARG A 56 0.95 0.14 12.49
N GLY A 57 1.57 -0.88 13.11
CA GLY A 57 1.15 -1.38 14.42
C GLY A 57 0.09 -2.49 14.36
N ASN A 58 -0.31 -2.93 13.16
CA ASN A 58 -1.23 -4.04 13.02
C ASN A 58 -0.70 -5.31 13.67
N LYS A 59 -1.57 -6.02 14.36
CA LYS A 59 -1.25 -7.29 15.07
C LYS A 59 -1.61 -8.52 14.26
N ALA A 60 -2.49 -8.37 13.30
CA ALA A 60 -2.96 -9.43 12.43
C ALA A 60 -1.91 -9.82 11.39
N ASN A 61 -2.00 -11.06 10.88
CA ASN A 61 -1.01 -11.64 9.97
C ASN A 61 -1.53 -11.82 8.54
N THR A 62 -2.81 -11.65 8.30
CA THR A 62 -3.41 -11.76 6.97
C THR A 62 -4.01 -10.41 6.52
N PHE A 63 -4.06 -10.17 5.21
CA PHE A 63 -4.63 -8.93 4.67
C PHE A 63 -6.09 -8.72 5.11
N GLY A 64 -6.89 -9.78 5.15
CA GLY A 64 -8.30 -9.70 5.57
C GLY A 64 -8.44 -9.27 7.03
N GLU A 65 -7.64 -9.84 7.92
CA GLU A 65 -7.63 -9.50 9.35
C GLU A 65 -7.09 -8.09 9.57
N ILE A 66 -5.99 -7.70 8.89
CA ILE A 66 -5.43 -6.34 8.95
C ILE A 66 -6.50 -5.31 8.52
N TYR A 67 -7.20 -5.59 7.42
CA TYR A 67 -8.25 -4.70 6.93
C TYR A 67 -9.41 -4.58 7.92
N ALA A 68 -9.83 -5.68 8.54
CA ALA A 68 -10.87 -5.68 9.58
C ALA A 68 -10.43 -4.87 10.81
N GLU A 69 -9.18 -5.05 11.27
CA GLU A 69 -8.59 -4.28 12.38
C GLU A 69 -8.57 -2.78 12.08
N ILE A 70 -8.14 -2.38 10.87
CA ILE A 70 -8.14 -0.97 10.44
C ILE A 70 -9.56 -0.41 10.43
N LYS A 71 -10.53 -1.16 9.93
CA LYS A 71 -11.94 -0.73 9.87
C LYS A 71 -12.51 -0.50 11.26
N GLU A 72 -12.32 -1.44 12.18
CA GLU A 72 -12.75 -1.33 13.57
C GLU A 72 -12.12 -0.10 14.27
N ASN A 73 -10.80 0.06 14.14
CA ASN A 73 -10.09 1.22 14.69
C ASN A 73 -10.60 2.54 14.10
N ASN A 74 -10.88 2.58 12.79
CA ASN A 74 -11.42 3.76 12.12
C ASN A 74 -12.83 4.12 12.63
N GLU A 75 -13.70 3.14 12.87
CA GLU A 75 -15.06 3.36 13.41
C GLU A 75 -15.01 3.90 14.85
N ASN A 76 -14.06 3.44 15.64
CA ASN A 76 -13.87 3.83 17.05
C ASN A 76 -13.08 5.14 17.22
N PHE A 77 -12.34 5.57 16.19
CA PHE A 77 -11.50 6.76 16.27
C PHE A 77 -12.33 8.05 16.34
N LYS A 78 -12.09 8.86 17.39
CA LYS A 78 -12.80 10.13 17.65
C LYS A 78 -11.97 11.37 17.33
N GLY A 79 -10.71 11.19 16.87
CA GLY A 79 -9.82 12.30 16.48
C GLY A 79 -10.16 12.88 15.11
N SER A 80 -9.38 13.88 14.71
CA SER A 80 -9.49 14.50 13.38
C SER A 80 -9.20 13.48 12.26
N LYS A 81 -10.05 13.46 11.27
CA LYS A 81 -9.86 12.66 10.05
C LYS A 81 -9.04 13.38 8.98
N ASN A 82 -8.70 14.63 9.21
CA ASN A 82 -7.92 15.45 8.31
C ASN A 82 -6.54 15.72 8.90
N ILE A 83 -5.58 15.98 8.04
CA ILE A 83 -4.24 16.44 8.41
C ILE A 83 -4.28 17.94 8.66
N GLU A 84 -3.90 18.36 9.84
CA GLU A 84 -3.87 19.77 10.24
C GLU A 84 -2.63 20.50 9.65
N GLU A 85 -2.61 21.83 9.74
CA GLU A 85 -1.60 22.66 9.08
C GLU A 85 -0.18 22.47 9.62
N ASP A 86 -0.05 22.13 10.88
CA ASP A 86 1.23 21.90 11.57
C ASP A 86 1.66 20.43 11.60
N GLU A 87 0.82 19.54 11.10
CA GLU A 87 1.12 18.11 11.02
C GLU A 87 1.97 17.75 9.79
N ILE A 88 2.70 16.67 9.92
CA ILE A 88 3.62 16.16 8.90
C ILE A 88 3.28 14.71 8.61
N VAL A 89 3.17 14.39 7.31
CA VAL A 89 3.11 13.01 6.84
C VAL A 89 4.34 12.73 5.99
N LYS A 90 5.10 11.70 6.32
CA LYS A 90 6.33 11.33 5.63
C LYS A 90 6.26 9.85 5.25
N ILE A 91 6.20 9.58 3.96
CA ILE A 91 6.04 8.24 3.39
C ILE A 91 7.28 7.93 2.57
N PRO A 92 7.97 6.81 2.79
CA PRO A 92 9.07 6.41 1.93
C PRO A 92 8.57 6.08 0.52
N ASN A 93 9.36 6.37 -0.50
CA ASN A 93 9.11 5.81 -1.81
C ASN A 93 9.23 4.30 -1.73
N ILE A 94 8.24 3.60 -2.26
CA ILE A 94 8.20 2.14 -2.28
C ILE A 94 8.37 1.70 -3.72
N ASP A 95 9.29 0.78 -3.95
CA ASP A 95 9.50 0.13 -5.24
C ASP A 95 9.95 -1.29 -4.99
N PHE A 96 9.13 -2.26 -5.39
CA PHE A 96 9.50 -3.66 -5.29
C PHE A 96 8.96 -4.48 -6.44
N LYS A 97 9.67 -5.57 -6.72
CA LYS A 97 9.28 -6.59 -7.67
C LYS A 97 9.30 -7.95 -6.97
N LEU A 98 8.16 -8.60 -6.94
CA LEU A 98 8.01 -9.96 -6.43
C LEU A 98 7.83 -10.92 -7.59
N LYS A 99 8.51 -12.05 -7.54
CA LYS A 99 8.35 -13.16 -8.45
C LYS A 99 8.01 -14.41 -7.65
N LYS A 100 6.89 -15.04 -7.98
CA LYS A 100 6.49 -16.33 -7.40
C LYS A 100 6.44 -17.37 -8.49
N GLU A 101 7.09 -18.49 -8.27
CA GLU A 101 7.03 -19.69 -9.10
C GLU A 101 6.09 -20.70 -8.42
N PHE A 102 5.23 -21.32 -9.21
CA PHE A 102 4.25 -22.29 -8.74
C PHE A 102 4.66 -23.70 -9.19
N ASN A 103 5.79 -24.16 -8.66
CA ASN A 103 6.36 -25.47 -9.02
C ASN A 103 5.42 -26.62 -8.69
N GLU A 104 4.46 -26.42 -7.80
CA GLU A 104 3.45 -27.41 -7.42
C GLU A 104 2.47 -27.77 -8.55
N ILE A 105 2.34 -26.92 -9.57
CA ILE A 105 1.49 -27.16 -10.74
C ILE A 105 2.28 -27.36 -12.03
N GLU A 106 3.59 -27.14 -12.01
CA GLU A 106 4.47 -27.36 -13.16
C GLU A 106 4.66 -28.87 -13.41
N ALA A 107 4.77 -29.26 -14.68
CA ALA A 107 4.97 -30.63 -15.14
C ALA A 107 3.90 -31.63 -14.67
N LYS A 108 2.75 -31.19 -14.16
CA LYS A 108 1.62 -32.04 -13.80
C LYS A 108 0.59 -32.08 -14.94
N PRO A 109 0.10 -33.26 -15.33
CA PRO A 109 -0.95 -33.36 -16.33
C PRO A 109 -2.30 -32.88 -15.75
N PHE A 110 -3.01 -32.09 -16.53
CA PHE A 110 -4.40 -31.66 -16.28
C PHE A 110 -5.28 -32.28 -17.35
N LEU A 111 -6.26 -33.08 -16.94
CA LEU A 111 -7.25 -33.66 -17.83
C LEU A 111 -8.48 -32.76 -17.90
N PHE A 112 -8.84 -32.34 -19.10
CA PHE A 112 -10.08 -31.63 -19.34
C PHE A 112 -11.25 -32.60 -19.55
N ALA A 113 -12.48 -32.12 -19.40
CA ALA A 113 -13.68 -32.91 -19.65
C ALA A 113 -13.79 -33.41 -21.11
N SER A 114 -13.05 -32.81 -22.04
CA SER A 114 -12.90 -33.28 -23.44
C SER A 114 -12.00 -34.53 -23.59
N GLY A 115 -11.30 -34.92 -22.52
CA GLY A 115 -10.30 -36.00 -22.57
C GLY A 115 -8.91 -35.58 -23.04
N GLU A 116 -8.72 -34.28 -23.30
CA GLU A 116 -7.41 -33.74 -23.67
C GLU A 116 -6.55 -33.55 -22.44
N GLU A 117 -5.26 -33.89 -22.56
CA GLU A 117 -4.25 -33.73 -21.50
C GLU A 117 -3.35 -32.53 -21.81
N TYR A 118 -3.18 -31.64 -20.84
CA TYR A 118 -2.31 -30.50 -20.91
C TYR A 118 -1.31 -30.50 -19.76
N VAL A 119 -0.11 -30.03 -20.03
CA VAL A 119 0.95 -29.88 -19.04
C VAL A 119 1.35 -28.41 -18.99
N ILE A 120 1.39 -27.82 -17.80
CA ILE A 120 1.92 -26.49 -17.59
C ILE A 120 3.44 -26.62 -17.50
N GLU A 121 4.16 -26.11 -18.50
CA GLU A 121 5.62 -26.15 -18.51
C GLU A 121 6.20 -25.21 -17.46
N LYS A 122 5.59 -24.02 -17.30
CA LYS A 122 6.03 -23.02 -16.34
C LYS A 122 4.86 -22.17 -15.85
N ALA A 123 4.79 -21.98 -14.54
CA ALA A 123 3.80 -21.12 -13.89
C ALA A 123 4.51 -20.09 -13.02
N VAL A 124 4.49 -18.82 -13.45
CA VAL A 124 5.18 -17.71 -12.78
C VAL A 124 4.22 -16.55 -12.66
N GLN A 125 4.20 -15.92 -11.51
CA GLN A 125 3.55 -14.64 -11.30
C GLN A 125 4.59 -13.59 -10.93
N THR A 126 4.57 -12.46 -11.62
CA THR A 126 5.36 -11.28 -11.26
C THR A 126 4.43 -10.17 -10.81
N ILE A 127 4.74 -9.55 -9.69
CA ILE A 127 4.05 -8.36 -9.19
C ILE A 127 5.09 -7.26 -9.01
N GLU A 128 4.88 -6.15 -9.71
CA GLU A 128 5.64 -4.93 -9.53
C GLU A 128 4.74 -3.89 -8.85
N PHE A 129 5.24 -3.27 -7.80
CA PHE A 129 4.54 -2.20 -7.11
C PHE A 129 5.48 -1.02 -6.91
N SER A 130 5.01 0.16 -7.27
CA SER A 130 5.70 1.40 -6.95
C SER A 130 4.73 2.44 -6.38
N LEU A 131 5.20 3.20 -5.40
CA LEU A 131 4.47 4.29 -4.77
C LEU A 131 5.41 5.46 -4.51
N ASP A 132 5.09 6.61 -5.08
CA ASP A 132 5.83 7.87 -4.96
C ASP A 132 4.87 9.07 -4.91
N GLU A 133 5.40 10.29 -5.00
CA GLU A 133 4.63 11.53 -5.01
C GLU A 133 3.66 11.67 -6.20
N LYS A 134 3.84 10.88 -7.25
CA LYS A 134 2.99 10.90 -8.46
C LYS A 134 1.82 9.93 -8.33
N GLY A 135 1.93 8.92 -7.47
CA GLY A 135 0.90 7.93 -7.21
C GLY A 135 1.43 6.52 -7.06
N GLY A 136 0.49 5.57 -6.97
CA GLY A 136 0.76 4.15 -6.94
C GLY A 136 0.64 3.52 -8.33
N ARG A 137 1.45 2.52 -8.60
CA ARG A 137 1.37 1.68 -9.80
C ARG A 137 1.51 0.21 -9.40
N VAL A 138 0.61 -0.61 -9.89
CA VAL A 138 0.67 -2.07 -9.77
C VAL A 138 0.73 -2.65 -11.18
N LYS A 139 1.64 -3.58 -11.40
CA LYS A 139 1.70 -4.39 -12.61
C LYS A 139 1.78 -5.86 -12.21
N SER A 140 0.93 -6.69 -12.78
CA SER A 140 0.94 -8.15 -12.58
C SER A 140 1.00 -8.83 -13.95
N GLU A 141 1.91 -9.79 -14.09
CA GLU A 141 2.08 -10.65 -15.26
C GLU A 141 2.13 -12.11 -14.81
#